data_17da727d22224e531f515e8c1a5044da
#
_entry.id   17da727d22224e531f515e8c1a5044da
#
_cell.length_a   1.000
_cell.length_b   1.000
_cell.length_c   1.000
_cell.angle_alpha   90.00
_cell.angle_beta   90.00
_cell.angle_gamma   90.00
#
_symmetry.space_group_name_H-M   'P 1'
#
loop_
_entity.id
_entity.type
_entity.pdbx_description
1 polymer ?
#
loop_
_entity_poly.entity_id
_entity_poly.type
_entity_poly.pdbx_seq_one_letter_code
_entity_poly.pdbx_strand_id
1 'polypeptide(L)'
;FATTVSNCTAGLHLSCLASGFTSGDEVIVPAQTHTATAHAVEFTGAKAVFADVDKITGNILIDEIKSKFNKRTKGVIPVHMAGEPCQMDEIKNFCDKNNLVLIEDCAHALGTIYNNVHAGNYGISGNFSFYPTKQITTGEGGIVISNDKNFIEKVKKYKAFGIDTPPELRKKEGVYDVLSLGYNYRMTDFQAALGVG
;
A
#
# COMPACT_ATOMS: atom_id res chain seq x y z
N PHE A 1 -13.30 -2.94 1.23
CA PHE A 1 -12.90 -3.08 2.64
C PHE A 1 -11.80 -2.10 2.96
N ALA A 2 -11.64 -1.70 4.24
CA ALA A 2 -10.64 -0.72 4.63
C ALA A 2 -10.13 -0.97 6.06
N THR A 3 -8.93 -0.42 6.34
CA THR A 3 -8.40 -0.33 7.70
C THR A 3 -7.47 0.87 7.82
N THR A 4 -7.62 1.65 8.89
CA THR A 4 -6.73 2.78 9.20
C THR A 4 -5.36 2.30 9.67
N VAL A 5 -4.33 3.11 9.44
CA VAL A 5 -2.94 2.87 9.84
C VAL A 5 -2.31 4.15 10.37
N SER A 6 -1.18 4.04 11.07
CA SER A 6 -0.47 5.19 11.66
C SER A 6 0.01 6.21 10.62
N ASN A 7 0.30 5.80 9.40
CA ASN A 7 0.68 6.63 8.26
C ASN A 7 0.67 5.78 6.96
N CYS A 8 0.76 6.43 5.79
CA CYS A 8 0.77 5.73 4.50
C CYS A 8 1.96 4.77 4.34
N THR A 9 3.14 5.13 4.85
CA THR A 9 4.33 4.25 4.81
C THR A 9 4.07 2.92 5.50
N ALA A 10 3.41 2.97 6.68
CA ALA A 10 2.97 1.76 7.40
C ALA A 10 1.96 0.96 6.56
N GLY A 11 1.03 1.63 5.89
CA GLY A 11 0.07 0.99 4.99
C GLY A 11 0.75 0.26 3.83
N LEU A 12 1.67 0.92 3.14
CA LEU A 12 2.46 0.33 2.05
C LEU A 12 3.28 -0.87 2.53
N HIS A 13 3.99 -0.76 3.66
CA HIS A 13 4.75 -1.87 4.24
C HIS A 13 3.84 -3.06 4.59
N LEU A 14 2.70 -2.81 5.24
CA LEU A 14 1.73 -3.86 5.55
C LEU A 14 1.15 -4.51 4.30
N SER A 15 0.93 -3.73 3.25
CA SER A 15 0.46 -4.24 1.95
C SER A 15 1.51 -5.13 1.29
N CYS A 16 2.79 -4.77 1.35
CA CYS A 16 3.90 -5.61 0.88
C CYS A 16 4.00 -6.93 1.67
N LEU A 17 3.91 -6.87 3.00
CA LEU A 17 3.90 -8.05 3.87
C LEU A 17 2.69 -8.96 3.61
N ALA A 18 1.49 -8.38 3.50
CA ALA A 18 0.27 -9.14 3.26
C ALA A 18 0.28 -9.82 1.88
N SER A 19 0.99 -9.23 0.91
CA SER A 19 1.26 -9.78 -0.42
C SER A 19 2.31 -10.89 -0.43
N GLY A 20 3.05 -11.09 0.67
CA GLY A 20 4.04 -12.14 0.82
C GLY A 20 5.40 -11.82 0.22
N PHE A 21 5.72 -10.56 -0.02
CA PHE A 21 7.06 -10.18 -0.50
C PHE A 21 8.12 -10.51 0.55
N THR A 22 9.26 -11.02 0.10
CA THR A 22 10.33 -11.52 0.97
C THR A 22 11.70 -11.41 0.29
N SER A 23 12.75 -11.78 1.01
CA SER A 23 14.12 -11.81 0.48
C SER A 23 14.22 -12.62 -0.81
N GLY A 24 14.88 -12.05 -1.82
CA GLY A 24 15.00 -12.62 -3.16
C GLY A 24 13.97 -12.13 -4.16
N ASP A 25 12.86 -11.56 -3.70
CA ASP A 25 11.85 -10.94 -4.56
C ASP A 25 12.28 -9.53 -5.00
N GLU A 26 11.78 -9.10 -6.15
CA GLU A 26 11.94 -7.73 -6.66
C GLU A 26 10.57 -7.10 -6.86
N VAL A 27 10.44 -5.82 -6.47
CA VAL A 27 9.22 -5.03 -6.69
C VAL A 27 9.58 -3.76 -7.44
N ILE A 28 8.91 -3.50 -8.55
CA ILE A 28 9.16 -2.34 -9.40
C ILE A 28 8.43 -1.13 -8.81
N VAL A 29 9.18 -0.03 -8.63
CA VAL A 29 8.70 1.25 -8.10
C VAL A 29 9.18 2.40 -8.98
N PRO A 30 8.49 3.55 -9.04
CA PRO A 30 8.98 4.71 -9.79
C PRO A 30 10.26 5.27 -9.19
N ALA A 31 11.18 5.76 -10.05
CA ALA A 31 12.39 6.45 -9.61
C ALA A 31 12.08 7.80 -8.95
N GLN A 32 11.00 8.46 -9.37
CA GLN A 32 10.49 9.67 -8.74
C GLN A 32 9.34 9.32 -7.80
N THR A 33 9.64 9.25 -6.51
CA THR A 33 8.66 9.02 -5.44
C THR A 33 9.20 9.50 -4.10
N HIS A 34 8.33 9.55 -3.10
CA HIS A 34 8.79 9.64 -1.71
C HIS A 34 9.49 8.33 -1.33
N THR A 35 10.56 8.40 -0.53
CA THR A 35 11.34 7.22 -0.10
C THR A 35 10.48 6.11 0.53
N ALA A 36 9.31 6.46 1.08
CA ALA A 36 8.36 5.54 1.70
C ALA A 36 7.98 4.36 0.79
N THR A 37 7.77 4.62 -0.52
CA THR A 37 7.38 3.57 -1.47
C THR A 37 8.45 2.49 -1.60
N ALA A 38 9.72 2.90 -1.75
CA ALA A 38 10.85 1.97 -1.82
C ALA A 38 11.15 1.31 -0.47
N HIS A 39 11.14 2.09 0.63
CA HIS A 39 11.36 1.57 1.98
C HIS A 39 10.32 0.51 2.37
N ALA A 40 9.06 0.69 1.97
CA ALA A 40 8.00 -0.30 2.26
C ALA A 40 8.31 -1.68 1.65
N VAL A 41 8.96 -1.72 0.49
CA VAL A 41 9.46 -2.94 -0.13
C VAL A 41 10.66 -3.48 0.64
N GLU A 42 11.68 -2.65 0.85
CA GLU A 42 12.94 -3.05 1.50
C GLU A 42 12.73 -3.58 2.94
N PHE A 43 11.75 -3.06 3.67
CA PHE A 43 11.40 -3.55 5.02
C PHE A 43 10.90 -5.00 5.03
N THR A 44 10.46 -5.56 3.91
CA THR A 44 10.10 -6.98 3.80
C THR A 44 11.29 -7.89 3.50
N GLY A 45 12.46 -7.31 3.20
CA GLY A 45 13.63 -8.00 2.68
C GLY A 45 13.63 -8.18 1.16
N ALA A 46 12.55 -7.81 0.46
CA ALA A 46 12.52 -7.73 -0.98
C ALA A 46 13.31 -6.50 -1.46
N LYS A 47 13.67 -6.47 -2.74
CA LYS A 47 14.44 -5.39 -3.36
C LYS A 47 13.54 -4.47 -4.17
N ALA A 48 13.60 -3.17 -3.91
CA ALA A 48 12.99 -2.16 -4.77
C ALA A 48 13.83 -2.01 -6.06
N VAL A 49 13.15 -2.09 -7.22
CA VAL A 49 13.75 -1.92 -8.55
C VAL A 49 13.15 -0.67 -9.17
N PHE A 50 13.98 0.33 -9.40
CA PHE A 50 13.52 1.62 -9.91
C PHE A 50 13.31 1.59 -11.42
N ALA A 51 12.12 2.05 -11.85
CA ALA A 51 11.76 2.29 -13.23
C ALA A 51 11.61 3.81 -13.46
N ASP A 52 11.96 4.26 -14.66
CA ASP A 52 11.91 5.68 -15.00
C ASP A 52 10.46 6.18 -15.12
N VAL A 53 10.31 7.48 -15.13
CA VAL A 53 9.02 8.17 -15.08
C VAL A 53 8.85 9.11 -16.27
N ASP A 54 7.63 9.45 -16.59
CA ASP A 54 7.31 10.50 -17.56
C ASP A 54 7.75 11.87 -17.04
N LYS A 55 8.42 12.64 -17.88
CA LYS A 55 9.01 13.94 -17.50
C LYS A 55 7.97 15.03 -17.20
N ILE A 56 6.74 14.87 -17.65
CA ILE A 56 5.67 15.86 -17.49
C ILE A 56 4.83 15.50 -16.26
N THR A 57 4.38 14.25 -16.18
CA THR A 57 3.47 13.79 -15.12
C THR A 57 4.19 13.28 -13.87
N GLY A 58 5.46 12.84 -13.99
CA GLY A 58 6.19 12.17 -12.93
C GLY A 58 5.72 10.74 -12.65
N ASN A 59 4.77 10.22 -13.42
CA ASN A 59 4.23 8.89 -13.25
C ASN A 59 5.11 7.83 -13.92
N ILE A 60 5.13 6.63 -13.35
CA ILE A 60 5.90 5.49 -13.87
C ILE A 60 5.46 5.13 -15.29
N LEU A 61 6.42 4.86 -16.17
CA LEU A 61 6.18 4.47 -17.55
C LEU A 61 6.01 2.95 -17.69
N ILE A 62 4.99 2.52 -18.41
CA ILE A 62 4.73 1.08 -18.61
C ILE A 62 5.90 0.38 -19.35
N ASP A 63 6.55 1.05 -20.30
CA ASP A 63 7.68 0.46 -21.02
C ASP A 63 8.92 0.32 -20.13
N GLU A 64 9.08 1.21 -19.15
CA GLU A 64 10.10 1.07 -18.13
C GLU A 64 9.79 -0.09 -17.17
N ILE A 65 8.53 -0.28 -16.77
CA ILE A 65 8.13 -1.47 -16.00
C ILE A 65 8.49 -2.74 -16.77
N LYS A 66 8.15 -2.82 -18.06
CA LYS A 66 8.49 -3.96 -18.93
C LYS A 66 9.99 -4.20 -19.02
N SER A 67 10.79 -3.12 -19.12
CA SER A 67 12.26 -3.20 -19.23
C SER A 67 12.93 -3.77 -17.97
N LYS A 68 12.33 -3.52 -16.78
CA LYS A 68 12.84 -3.99 -15.47
C LYS A 68 12.31 -5.36 -15.07
N PHE A 69 11.26 -5.84 -15.74
CA PHE A 69 10.62 -7.12 -15.43
C PHE A 69 11.58 -8.31 -15.65
N ASN A 70 11.62 -9.19 -14.66
CA ASN A 70 12.39 -10.43 -14.71
C ASN A 70 11.76 -11.50 -13.79
N LYS A 71 12.38 -12.70 -13.71
CA LYS A 71 11.85 -13.86 -12.95
C LYS A 71 11.71 -13.61 -11.45
N ARG A 72 12.44 -12.64 -10.87
CA ARG A 72 12.34 -12.26 -9.45
C ARG A 72 11.27 -11.21 -9.20
N THR A 73 10.77 -10.55 -10.24
CA THR A 73 9.72 -9.54 -10.10
C THR A 73 8.45 -10.19 -9.58
N LYS A 74 7.93 -9.69 -8.45
CA LYS A 74 6.70 -10.17 -7.80
C LYS A 74 5.61 -9.11 -7.74
N GLY A 75 5.95 -7.83 -7.91
CA GLY A 75 4.96 -6.78 -7.85
C GLY A 75 5.41 -5.48 -8.49
N VAL A 76 4.44 -4.59 -8.61
CA VAL A 76 4.61 -3.20 -9.07
C VAL A 76 3.88 -2.29 -8.09
N ILE A 77 4.51 -1.17 -7.71
CA ILE A 77 3.88 -0.13 -6.90
C ILE A 77 3.93 1.18 -7.67
N PRO A 78 2.93 1.50 -8.51
CA PRO A 78 2.79 2.82 -9.11
C PRO A 78 2.45 3.84 -8.03
N VAL A 79 2.89 5.09 -8.24
CA VAL A 79 2.57 6.24 -7.41
C VAL A 79 1.80 7.25 -8.26
N HIS A 80 0.62 7.63 -7.85
CA HIS A 80 -0.16 8.68 -8.52
C HIS A 80 0.39 10.05 -8.12
N MET A 81 1.43 10.49 -8.86
CA MET A 81 2.20 11.69 -8.51
C MET A 81 1.32 12.93 -8.52
N ALA A 82 1.35 13.70 -7.43
CA ALA A 82 0.53 14.90 -7.23
C ALA A 82 -0.98 14.72 -7.49
N GLY A 83 -1.48 13.48 -7.44
CA GLY A 83 -2.87 13.13 -7.72
C GLY A 83 -3.17 12.87 -9.21
N GLU A 84 -2.20 13.02 -10.09
CA GLU A 84 -2.31 12.61 -11.49
C GLU A 84 -2.30 11.07 -11.59
N PRO A 85 -3.34 10.44 -12.15
CA PRO A 85 -3.40 8.99 -12.20
C PRO A 85 -2.37 8.42 -13.17
N CYS A 86 -1.73 7.31 -12.80
CA CYS A 86 -0.94 6.49 -13.72
C CYS A 86 -1.84 5.88 -14.80
N GLN A 87 -1.25 5.38 -15.89
CA GLN A 87 -1.97 4.63 -16.94
C GLN A 87 -2.34 3.23 -16.44
N MET A 88 -3.31 3.19 -15.52
CA MET A 88 -3.61 1.99 -14.72
C MET A 88 -4.10 0.82 -15.54
N ASP A 89 -4.80 1.03 -16.66
CA ASP A 89 -5.26 -0.06 -17.53
C ASP A 89 -4.10 -0.87 -18.09
N GLU A 90 -3.04 -0.19 -18.57
CA GLU A 90 -1.86 -0.83 -19.12
C GLU A 90 -1.04 -1.53 -18.03
N ILE A 91 -0.85 -0.85 -16.89
CA ILE A 91 -0.10 -1.40 -15.74
C ILE A 91 -0.82 -2.64 -15.20
N LYS A 92 -2.14 -2.54 -14.98
CA LYS A 92 -2.95 -3.66 -14.49
C LYS A 92 -2.91 -4.84 -15.46
N ASN A 93 -3.13 -4.60 -16.75
CA ASN A 93 -3.07 -5.65 -17.77
C ASN A 93 -1.70 -6.35 -17.80
N PHE A 94 -0.62 -5.60 -17.62
CA PHE A 94 0.72 -6.17 -17.56
C PHE A 94 0.90 -7.02 -16.28
N CYS A 95 0.47 -6.52 -15.14
CA CYS A 95 0.53 -7.25 -13.87
C CYS A 95 -0.28 -8.55 -13.94
N ASP A 96 -1.52 -8.49 -14.43
CA ASP A 96 -2.40 -9.66 -14.54
C ASP A 96 -1.78 -10.75 -15.46
N LYS A 97 -1.24 -10.36 -16.62
CA LYS A 97 -0.58 -11.28 -17.56
C LYS A 97 0.65 -11.98 -17.00
N ASN A 98 1.35 -11.32 -16.08
CA ASN A 98 2.60 -11.82 -15.52
C ASN A 98 2.45 -12.33 -14.08
N ASN A 99 1.23 -12.42 -13.54
CA ASN A 99 0.92 -12.80 -12.16
C ASN A 99 1.67 -11.94 -11.13
N LEU A 100 1.76 -10.63 -11.38
CA LEU A 100 2.39 -9.67 -10.48
C LEU A 100 1.35 -9.04 -9.54
N VAL A 101 1.73 -8.85 -8.30
CA VAL A 101 0.93 -8.07 -7.35
C VAL A 101 1.00 -6.60 -7.72
N LEU A 102 -0.15 -5.93 -7.78
CA LEU A 102 -0.26 -4.51 -7.99
C LEU A 102 -0.72 -3.85 -6.68
N ILE A 103 0.10 -2.97 -6.12
CA ILE A 103 -0.19 -2.15 -4.94
C ILE A 103 -0.15 -0.68 -5.37
N GLU A 104 -1.18 0.10 -5.04
CA GLU A 104 -1.20 1.51 -5.42
C GLU A 104 -0.75 2.40 -4.25
N ASP A 105 0.26 3.25 -4.49
CA ASP A 105 0.60 4.35 -3.60
C ASP A 105 -0.26 5.55 -3.98
N CYS A 106 -1.30 5.76 -3.21
CA CYS A 106 -2.30 6.80 -3.36
C CYS A 106 -2.09 7.97 -2.38
N ALA A 107 -0.86 8.17 -1.88
CA ALA A 107 -0.57 9.20 -0.88
C ALA A 107 -0.93 10.63 -1.33
N HIS A 108 -1.10 10.87 -2.63
CA HIS A 108 -1.52 12.14 -3.22
C HIS A 108 -2.88 12.05 -3.95
N ALA A 109 -3.55 10.90 -3.94
CA ALA A 109 -4.60 10.58 -4.91
C ALA A 109 -5.99 10.38 -4.28
N LEU A 110 -6.24 11.00 -3.12
CA LEU A 110 -7.59 11.01 -2.55
C LEU A 110 -8.53 11.77 -3.50
N GLY A 111 -9.60 11.10 -3.96
CA GLY A 111 -10.53 11.66 -4.94
C GLY A 111 -10.10 11.53 -6.41
N THR A 112 -8.89 11.03 -6.69
CA THR A 112 -8.44 10.77 -8.07
C THR A 112 -9.24 9.66 -8.71
N ILE A 113 -9.70 9.88 -9.94
CA ILE A 113 -10.44 8.90 -10.75
C ILE A 113 -9.74 8.73 -12.09
N TYR A 114 -9.54 7.50 -12.52
CA TYR A 114 -9.08 7.13 -13.86
C TYR A 114 -10.08 6.15 -14.47
N ASN A 115 -10.58 6.45 -15.69
CA ASN A 115 -11.57 5.63 -16.39
C ASN A 115 -12.75 5.15 -15.51
N ASN A 116 -13.36 6.09 -14.75
CA ASN A 116 -14.46 5.86 -13.80
C ASN A 116 -14.15 4.93 -12.62
N VAL A 117 -12.88 4.62 -12.37
CA VAL A 117 -12.42 3.86 -11.20
C VAL A 117 -11.60 4.77 -10.30
N HIS A 118 -11.94 4.82 -9.02
CA HIS A 118 -11.18 5.58 -8.03
C HIS A 118 -9.80 4.95 -7.83
N ALA A 119 -8.75 5.77 -7.77
CA ALA A 119 -7.40 5.34 -7.42
C ALA A 119 -7.41 4.50 -6.15
N GLY A 120 -6.59 3.45 -6.11
CA GLY A 120 -6.57 2.47 -5.03
C GLY A 120 -7.47 1.25 -5.23
N ASN A 121 -8.25 1.21 -6.33
CA ASN A 121 -9.13 0.07 -6.65
C ASN A 121 -8.68 -0.75 -7.87
N TYR A 122 -7.54 -0.44 -8.46
CA TYR A 122 -6.97 -1.21 -9.57
C TYR A 122 -6.16 -2.40 -9.09
N GLY A 123 -5.40 -2.21 -8.01
CA GLY A 123 -4.55 -3.23 -7.42
C GLY A 123 -5.24 -4.04 -6.31
N ILE A 124 -4.42 -4.87 -5.66
CA ILE A 124 -4.85 -5.61 -4.45
C ILE A 124 -5.11 -4.64 -3.29
N SER A 125 -4.41 -3.50 -3.26
CA SER A 125 -4.64 -2.46 -2.26
C SER A 125 -4.28 -1.07 -2.77
N GLY A 126 -5.00 -0.06 -2.25
CA GLY A 126 -4.67 1.35 -2.32
C GLY A 126 -4.29 1.88 -0.94
N ASN A 127 -3.24 2.70 -0.89
CA ASN A 127 -2.66 3.21 0.36
C ASN A 127 -2.68 4.73 0.36
N PHE A 128 -3.45 5.34 1.24
CA PHE A 128 -3.66 6.79 1.31
C PHE A 128 -2.99 7.39 2.55
N SER A 129 -2.61 8.65 2.44
CA SER A 129 -1.94 9.41 3.50
C SER A 129 -2.85 10.51 4.04
N PHE A 130 -2.84 10.67 5.36
CA PHE A 130 -3.46 11.78 6.08
C PHE A 130 -2.41 12.66 6.77
N TYR A 131 -1.21 12.76 6.15
CA TYR A 131 -0.16 13.68 6.58
C TYR A 131 -0.60 15.14 6.37
N PRO A 132 -0.06 16.13 7.11
CA PRO A 132 -0.53 17.53 7.07
C PRO A 132 -0.60 18.20 5.69
N THR A 133 0.22 17.78 4.72
CA THR A 133 0.24 18.37 3.38
C THR A 133 -0.73 17.70 2.40
N LYS A 134 -1.52 16.71 2.83
CA LYS A 134 -2.44 15.95 1.97
C LYS A 134 -3.82 16.62 1.87
N GLN A 135 -4.66 16.12 0.96
CA GLN A 135 -6.02 16.66 0.71
C GLN A 135 -6.89 16.68 1.98
N ILE A 136 -6.73 15.67 2.84
CA ILE A 136 -7.26 15.66 4.22
C ILE A 136 -6.14 15.27 5.17
N THR A 137 -6.23 15.69 6.42
CA THR A 137 -5.20 15.38 7.40
C THR A 137 -5.74 15.02 8.76
N THR A 138 -5.03 14.12 9.44
CA THR A 138 -5.21 13.79 10.85
C THR A 138 -3.94 14.08 11.67
N GLY A 139 -3.07 14.99 11.17
CA GLY A 139 -1.72 15.23 11.67
C GLY A 139 -0.75 14.17 11.17
N GLU A 140 -0.91 12.95 11.56
CA GLU A 140 -0.38 11.72 10.97
C GLU A 140 -1.53 10.73 10.82
N GLY A 141 -1.46 9.87 9.82
CA GLY A 141 -2.48 8.85 9.59
C GLY A 141 -2.43 8.32 8.17
N GLY A 142 -3.22 7.30 7.93
CA GLY A 142 -3.43 6.72 6.61
C GLY A 142 -4.53 5.67 6.63
N ILE A 143 -4.86 5.18 5.45
CA ILE A 143 -5.83 4.10 5.26
C ILE A 143 -5.36 3.18 4.15
N VAL A 144 -5.56 1.89 4.36
CA VAL A 144 -5.42 0.84 3.35
C VAL A 144 -6.80 0.40 2.93
N ILE A 145 -7.06 0.42 1.64
CA ILE A 145 -8.29 -0.12 1.05
C ILE A 145 -7.99 -1.33 0.18
N SER A 146 -8.95 -2.24 0.05
CA SER A 146 -8.88 -3.39 -0.85
C SER A 146 -10.28 -3.91 -1.18
N ASN A 147 -10.43 -4.48 -2.35
CA ASN A 147 -11.64 -5.24 -2.69
C ASN A 147 -11.63 -6.67 -2.11
N ASP A 148 -10.48 -7.15 -1.65
CA ASP A 148 -10.32 -8.45 -0.98
C ASP A 148 -10.41 -8.29 0.54
N LYS A 149 -11.47 -8.85 1.13
CA LYS A 149 -11.68 -8.89 2.59
C LYS A 149 -10.56 -9.62 3.31
N ASN A 150 -10.09 -10.74 2.77
CA ASN A 150 -9.05 -11.55 3.42
C ASN A 150 -7.72 -10.80 3.45
N PHE A 151 -7.43 -10.02 2.41
CA PHE A 151 -6.26 -9.16 2.38
C PHE A 151 -6.31 -8.11 3.51
N ILE A 152 -7.43 -7.41 3.67
CA ILE A 152 -7.61 -6.44 4.76
C ILE A 152 -7.53 -7.10 6.14
N GLU A 153 -8.05 -8.29 6.32
CA GLU A 153 -7.92 -9.00 7.60
C GLU A 153 -6.45 -9.35 7.92
N LYS A 154 -5.63 -9.72 6.91
CA LYS A 154 -4.17 -9.86 7.10
C LYS A 154 -3.52 -8.54 7.53
N VAL A 155 -3.83 -7.44 6.83
CA VAL A 155 -3.32 -6.09 7.17
C VAL A 155 -3.71 -5.71 8.60
N LYS A 156 -4.94 -5.95 9.02
CA LYS A 156 -5.41 -5.70 10.39
C LYS A 156 -4.61 -6.47 11.44
N LYS A 157 -4.30 -7.74 11.18
CA LYS A 157 -3.47 -8.55 12.08
C LYS A 157 -2.05 -7.98 12.17
N TYR A 158 -1.41 -7.76 11.03
CA TYR A 158 -0.03 -7.26 11.00
C TYR A 158 0.12 -5.87 11.64
N LYS A 159 -0.84 -4.95 11.48
CA LYS A 159 -0.77 -3.61 12.10
C LYS A 159 -0.93 -3.65 13.63
N ALA A 160 -1.41 -4.76 14.21
CA ALA A 160 -1.73 -4.93 15.61
C ALA A 160 -1.00 -6.14 16.23
N PHE A 161 0.32 -6.19 16.09
CA PHE A 161 1.23 -7.18 16.68
C PHE A 161 1.03 -8.63 16.21
N GLY A 162 0.30 -8.89 15.13
CA GLY A 162 0.00 -10.25 14.69
C GLY A 162 -0.97 -11.01 15.61
N ILE A 163 -1.71 -10.31 16.44
CA ILE A 163 -2.72 -10.87 17.35
C ILE A 163 -3.87 -11.43 16.52
N ASP A 164 -4.26 -12.67 16.82
CA ASP A 164 -5.31 -13.39 16.10
C ASP A 164 -6.73 -12.99 16.50
N THR A 165 -6.90 -12.64 17.78
CA THR A 165 -8.22 -12.39 18.38
C THR A 165 -8.34 -10.94 18.83
N PRO A 166 -9.16 -10.10 18.15
CA PRO A 166 -9.37 -8.72 18.56
C PRO A 166 -10.03 -8.65 19.94
N PRO A 167 -9.86 -7.55 20.69
CA PRO A 167 -10.28 -7.44 22.09
C PRO A 167 -11.72 -7.83 22.34
N GLU A 168 -12.64 -7.43 21.47
CA GLU A 168 -14.08 -7.66 21.55
C GLU A 168 -14.51 -9.13 21.39
N LEU A 169 -13.64 -9.97 20.82
CA LEU A 169 -13.90 -11.40 20.63
C LEU A 169 -13.16 -12.30 21.63
N ARG A 170 -12.41 -11.73 22.57
CA ARG A 170 -11.64 -12.50 23.57
C ARG A 170 -12.56 -13.13 24.61
N LYS A 171 -12.39 -14.41 24.86
CA LYS A 171 -13.13 -15.12 25.91
C LYS A 171 -12.77 -14.67 27.32
N LYS A 172 -11.56 -14.15 27.49
CA LYS A 172 -11.04 -13.62 28.75
C LYS A 172 -10.15 -12.41 28.44
N GLU A 173 -10.33 -11.36 29.21
CA GLU A 173 -9.52 -10.13 29.08
C GLU A 173 -8.02 -10.45 29.25
N GLY A 174 -7.18 -9.84 28.40
CA GLY A 174 -5.73 -10.06 28.43
C GLY A 174 -5.22 -11.40 27.87
N VAL A 175 -6.11 -12.33 27.47
CA VAL A 175 -5.71 -13.63 26.90
C VAL A 175 -5.92 -13.62 25.39
N TYR A 176 -4.84 -13.81 24.63
CA TYR A 176 -4.82 -13.87 23.16
C TYR A 176 -3.58 -14.63 22.69
N ASP A 177 -3.63 -15.13 21.45
CA ASP A 177 -2.48 -15.72 20.78
C ASP A 177 -1.90 -14.76 19.75
N VAL A 178 -0.58 -14.95 19.47
CA VAL A 178 0.15 -14.21 18.44
C VAL A 178 0.60 -15.23 17.40
N LEU A 179 -0.02 -15.21 16.22
CA LEU A 179 0.21 -16.21 15.18
C LEU A 179 1.25 -15.78 14.13
N SER A 180 1.62 -14.50 14.12
CA SER A 180 2.58 -13.94 13.16
C SER A 180 3.32 -12.75 13.76
N LEU A 181 4.49 -12.44 13.22
CA LEU A 181 5.16 -11.17 13.51
C LEU A 181 4.29 -10.02 13.02
N GLY A 182 4.04 -9.05 13.90
CA GLY A 182 3.27 -7.85 13.58
C GLY A 182 3.89 -6.59 14.16
N TYR A 183 3.26 -5.46 13.88
CA TYR A 183 3.77 -4.12 14.18
C TYR A 183 2.75 -3.33 14.99
N ASN A 184 3.17 -2.25 15.60
CA ASN A 184 2.28 -1.27 16.17
C ASN A 184 2.08 -0.10 15.18
N TYR A 185 1.25 -0.32 14.18
CA TYR A 185 0.96 0.65 13.11
C TYR A 185 -0.49 1.13 13.15
N ARG A 186 -1.09 1.11 14.35
CA ARG A 186 -2.46 1.57 14.56
C ARG A 186 -2.53 3.11 14.51
N MET A 187 -3.60 3.62 13.91
CA MET A 187 -4.03 5.01 14.10
C MET A 187 -4.51 5.19 15.54
N THR A 188 -4.23 6.34 16.14
CA THR A 188 -4.76 6.68 17.48
C THR A 188 -6.19 7.17 17.39
N ASP A 189 -6.94 7.08 18.51
CA ASP A 189 -8.33 7.57 18.56
C ASP A 189 -8.41 9.10 18.34
N PHE A 190 -7.40 9.86 18.77
CA PHE A 190 -7.30 11.29 18.47
C PHE A 190 -7.20 11.58 16.97
N GLN A 191 -6.36 10.84 16.27
CA GLN A 191 -6.22 10.96 14.82
C GLN A 191 -7.51 10.54 14.10
N ALA A 192 -8.14 9.45 14.55
CA ALA A 192 -9.41 8.99 14.01
C ALA A 192 -10.54 10.02 14.22
N ALA A 193 -10.61 10.63 15.38
CA ALA A 193 -11.59 11.67 15.69
C ALA A 193 -11.42 12.89 14.77
N LEU A 194 -10.19 13.32 14.49
CA LEU A 194 -9.93 14.40 13.52
C LEU A 194 -10.36 14.03 12.11
N GLY A 195 -10.23 12.77 11.72
CA GLY A 195 -10.59 12.31 10.37
C GLY A 195 -12.10 12.13 10.14
N VAL A 196 -12.91 12.14 11.18
CA VAL A 196 -14.38 12.01 11.12
C VAL A 196 -15.06 13.38 11.04
N GLY A 197 -14.41 14.44 11.53
CA GLY A 197 -14.92 15.83 11.49
C GLY A 197 -14.64 16.50 10.19
#